data_e4178a4e7b8181f961043a7266852d58
#
_entry.id   e4178a4e7b8181f961043a7266852d58
#
_cell.length_a   1.000
_cell.length_b   1.000
_cell.length_c   1.000
_cell.angle_alpha   90.00
_cell.angle_beta   90.00
_cell.angle_gamma   90.00
#
_symmetry.space_group_name_H-M   'P 1'
#
loop_
_entity.id
_entity.type
_entity.pdbx_description
1 polymer ?
#
loop_
_entity_poly.entity_id
_entity_poly.type
_entity_poly.pdbx_seq_one_letter_code
_entity_poly.pdbx_strand_id
1 'polypeptide(L)'
;MKDIKAAIIKRPRKGFTLLEVTTAISIMSILMLAIFSLFTFFVREFKNAAAENREDFYINEGLRFIENEICSGNKEVKFREDLIEIRRTSDERMDFIRESQGNLIIEYTLAGRSHGTNVFLKNISDFSIDIYEQLVIVNIVNSKGEVHRKCINTGYIK
;
A
#
# COMPACT_ATOMS: atom_id res chain seq x y z
N MET A 1 -28.40 22.81 80.82
CA MET A 1 -27.65 22.19 79.77
C MET A 1 -28.58 21.18 79.05
N LYS A 2 -29.04 21.45 77.80
CA LYS A 2 -29.94 20.60 77.04
C LYS A 2 -29.09 19.75 76.11
N ASP A 3 -29.09 18.44 76.33
CA ASP A 3 -28.48 17.46 75.39
C ASP A 3 -29.26 17.38 74.09
N ILE A 4 -28.66 17.87 73.02
CA ILE A 4 -29.14 17.70 71.64
C ILE A 4 -28.64 16.34 71.15
N LYS A 5 -29.46 15.29 71.34
CA LYS A 5 -29.24 14.00 70.67
C LYS A 5 -29.46 14.15 69.17
N ALA A 6 -28.35 14.19 68.42
CA ALA A 6 -28.38 14.18 67.00
C ALA A 6 -28.99 12.82 66.52
N ALA A 7 -30.22 12.87 65.99
CA ALA A 7 -30.90 11.71 65.37
C ALA A 7 -30.16 11.40 64.05
N ILE A 8 -29.34 10.39 64.05
CA ILE A 8 -28.73 9.82 62.81
C ILE A 8 -29.87 9.16 62.03
N ILE A 9 -30.37 9.85 61.04
CA ILE A 9 -31.35 9.30 60.07
C ILE A 9 -30.64 8.21 59.26
N LYS A 10 -30.76 6.96 59.67
CA LYS A 10 -30.34 5.79 58.88
C LYS A 10 -31.23 5.71 57.65
N ARG A 11 -30.77 6.21 56.51
CA ARG A 11 -31.45 6.00 55.23
C ARG A 11 -31.52 4.49 54.94
N PRO A 12 -32.70 3.90 54.67
CA PRO A 12 -32.80 2.50 54.33
C PRO A 12 -32.01 2.24 53.03
N ARG A 13 -31.02 1.38 53.06
CA ARG A 13 -30.32 0.90 51.89
C ARG A 13 -31.32 0.00 51.12
N LYS A 14 -31.91 0.51 50.05
CA LYS A 14 -32.72 -0.30 49.16
C LYS A 14 -31.75 -1.22 48.40
N GLY A 15 -31.87 -2.53 48.60
CA GLY A 15 -31.16 -3.53 47.80
C GLY A 15 -31.76 -3.59 46.39
N PHE A 16 -30.95 -3.97 45.41
CA PHE A 16 -31.48 -4.24 44.05
C PHE A 16 -32.39 -5.44 44.06
N THR A 17 -33.50 -5.35 43.30
CA THR A 17 -34.37 -6.48 43.07
C THR A 17 -33.77 -7.48 42.08
N LEU A 18 -34.12 -8.75 42.16
CA LEU A 18 -33.67 -9.77 41.23
C LEU A 18 -33.99 -9.36 39.77
N LEU A 19 -35.16 -8.74 39.56
CA LEU A 19 -35.61 -8.27 38.26
C LEU A 19 -34.71 -7.18 37.68
N GLU A 20 -34.27 -6.21 38.52
CA GLU A 20 -33.35 -5.13 38.08
C GLU A 20 -32.01 -5.70 37.66
N VAL A 21 -31.47 -6.68 38.37
CA VAL A 21 -30.20 -7.31 38.02
C VAL A 21 -30.31 -8.10 36.73
N THR A 22 -31.34 -8.88 36.55
CA THR A 22 -31.54 -9.68 35.31
C THR A 22 -31.76 -8.81 34.08
N THR A 23 -32.52 -7.73 34.19
CA THR A 23 -32.74 -6.78 33.09
C THR A 23 -31.43 -6.03 32.75
N ALA A 24 -30.65 -5.61 33.72
CA ALA A 24 -29.37 -4.96 33.52
C ALA A 24 -28.37 -5.88 32.77
N ILE A 25 -28.29 -7.16 33.18
CA ILE A 25 -27.43 -8.14 32.51
C ILE A 25 -27.87 -8.38 31.07
N SER A 26 -29.20 -8.46 30.83
CA SER A 26 -29.74 -8.65 29.46
C SER A 26 -29.38 -7.48 28.54
N ILE A 27 -29.55 -6.24 29.01
CA ILE A 27 -29.20 -5.04 28.24
C ILE A 27 -27.70 -4.99 27.98
N MET A 28 -26.87 -5.26 29.01
CA MET A 28 -25.39 -5.32 28.86
C MET A 28 -24.98 -6.36 27.81
N SER A 29 -25.61 -7.53 27.79
CA SER A 29 -25.29 -8.58 26.81
C SER A 29 -25.59 -8.13 25.38
N ILE A 30 -26.71 -7.46 25.13
CA ILE A 30 -27.07 -6.92 23.81
C ILE A 30 -26.07 -5.83 23.39
N LEU A 31 -25.71 -4.93 24.30
CA LEU A 31 -24.72 -3.88 24.02
C LEU A 31 -23.34 -4.47 23.69
N MET A 32 -22.90 -5.49 24.42
CA MET A 32 -21.66 -6.20 24.15
C MET A 32 -21.64 -6.83 22.77
N LEU A 33 -22.72 -7.49 22.35
CA LEU A 33 -22.84 -8.06 21.00
C LEU A 33 -22.77 -6.97 19.91
N ALA A 34 -23.42 -5.84 20.12
CA ALA A 34 -23.38 -4.72 19.20
C ALA A 34 -21.96 -4.14 19.07
N ILE A 35 -21.27 -3.91 20.19
CA ILE A 35 -19.87 -3.42 20.22
C ILE A 35 -18.95 -4.43 19.53
N PHE A 36 -19.09 -5.71 19.79
CA PHE A 36 -18.27 -6.75 19.18
C PHE A 36 -18.47 -6.81 17.66
N SER A 37 -19.70 -6.67 17.19
CA SER A 37 -20.05 -6.61 15.77
C SER A 37 -19.38 -5.40 15.08
N LEU A 38 -19.47 -4.22 15.68
CA LEU A 38 -18.80 -3.01 15.17
C LEU A 38 -17.27 -3.17 15.13
N PHE A 39 -16.70 -3.72 16.20
CA PHE A 39 -15.26 -3.94 16.27
C PHE A 39 -14.75 -4.88 15.15
N THR A 40 -15.44 -5.99 14.92
CA THR A 40 -15.07 -6.92 13.82
C THR A 40 -15.21 -6.27 12.45
N PHE A 41 -16.21 -5.44 12.24
CA PHE A 41 -16.37 -4.64 11.01
C PHE A 41 -15.19 -3.69 10.83
N PHE A 42 -14.84 -2.87 11.82
CA PHE A 42 -13.71 -1.94 11.73
C PHE A 42 -12.38 -2.64 11.48
N VAL A 43 -12.11 -3.77 12.13
CA VAL A 43 -10.88 -4.54 11.91
C VAL A 43 -10.78 -5.04 10.48
N ARG A 44 -11.90 -5.48 9.89
CA ARG A 44 -11.94 -5.93 8.51
C ARG A 44 -11.66 -4.80 7.54
N GLU A 45 -12.36 -3.66 7.69
CA GLU A 45 -12.15 -2.48 6.85
C GLU A 45 -10.72 -1.93 6.95
N PHE A 46 -10.17 -1.88 8.17
CA PHE A 46 -8.79 -1.45 8.36
C PHE A 46 -7.78 -2.37 7.64
N LYS A 47 -7.98 -3.69 7.68
CA LYS A 47 -7.12 -4.63 6.96
C LYS A 47 -7.20 -4.46 5.45
N ASN A 48 -8.39 -4.24 4.92
CA ASN A 48 -8.60 -4.01 3.49
C ASN A 48 -7.90 -2.72 3.03
N ALA A 49 -8.14 -1.61 3.73
CA ALA A 49 -7.49 -0.33 3.44
C ALA A 49 -5.96 -0.39 3.57
N ALA A 50 -5.44 -1.12 4.56
CA ALA A 50 -4.00 -1.30 4.73
C ALA A 50 -3.38 -2.15 3.60
N ALA A 51 -4.10 -3.14 3.07
CA ALA A 51 -3.64 -3.95 1.94
C ALA A 51 -3.60 -3.11 0.65
N GLU A 52 -4.62 -2.30 0.40
CA GLU A 52 -4.71 -1.42 -0.76
C GLU A 52 -3.61 -0.34 -0.75
N ASN A 53 -3.45 0.37 0.35
CA ASN A 53 -2.37 1.35 0.51
C ASN A 53 -0.96 0.75 0.33
N ARG A 54 -0.79 -0.53 0.67
CA ARG A 54 0.49 -1.23 0.47
C ARG A 54 0.76 -1.51 -1.00
N GLU A 55 -0.24 -1.91 -1.77
CA GLU A 55 -0.12 -2.15 -3.22
C GLU A 55 0.28 -0.86 -3.93
N ASP A 56 -0.43 0.25 -3.68
CA ASP A 56 -0.13 1.57 -4.23
C ASP A 56 1.28 2.05 -3.86
N PHE A 57 1.70 1.80 -2.63
CA PHE A 57 3.05 2.13 -2.19
C PHE A 57 4.11 1.38 -3.00
N TYR A 58 3.96 0.07 -3.20
CA TYR A 58 4.93 -0.71 -3.99
C TYR A 58 4.96 -0.30 -5.45
N ILE A 59 3.82 0.02 -6.06
CA ILE A 59 3.79 0.49 -7.45
C ILE A 59 4.49 1.85 -7.57
N ASN A 60 4.23 2.78 -6.65
CA ASN A 60 4.91 4.07 -6.63
C ASN A 60 6.42 3.95 -6.42
N GLU A 61 6.87 3.04 -5.55
CA GLU A 61 8.30 2.74 -5.39
C GLU A 61 8.90 2.10 -6.65
N GLY A 62 8.16 1.21 -7.33
CA GLY A 62 8.54 0.64 -8.61
C GLY A 62 8.72 1.72 -9.70
N LEU A 63 7.78 2.66 -9.79
CA LEU A 63 7.88 3.81 -10.72
C LEU A 63 9.07 4.72 -10.40
N ARG A 64 9.36 4.96 -9.11
CA ARG A 64 10.56 5.71 -8.68
C ARG A 64 11.84 4.95 -9.01
N PHE A 65 11.85 3.64 -8.85
CA PHE A 65 12.98 2.81 -9.23
C PHE A 65 13.27 2.95 -10.72
N ILE A 66 12.26 2.86 -11.58
CA ILE A 66 12.39 3.06 -13.04
C ILE A 66 12.94 4.45 -13.34
N GLU A 67 12.40 5.51 -12.73
CA GLU A 67 12.89 6.87 -12.90
C GLU A 67 14.38 7.00 -12.52
N ASN A 68 14.76 6.45 -11.37
CA ASN A 68 16.16 6.48 -10.92
C ASN A 68 17.09 5.73 -11.87
N GLU A 69 16.65 4.55 -12.37
CA GLU A 69 17.43 3.77 -13.34
C GLU A 69 17.62 4.52 -14.66
N ILE A 70 16.59 5.21 -15.14
CA ILE A 70 16.64 6.02 -16.36
C ILE A 70 17.53 7.26 -16.17
N CYS A 71 17.45 7.95 -15.03
CA CYS A 71 18.14 9.20 -14.75
C CYS A 71 19.57 9.02 -14.23
N SER A 72 20.02 7.83 -13.88
CA SER A 72 21.29 7.56 -13.18
C SER A 72 22.55 7.52 -14.06
N GLY A 73 22.78 8.56 -14.89
CA GLY A 73 24.07 8.76 -15.59
C GLY A 73 24.37 7.70 -16.63
N ASN A 74 23.39 7.33 -17.44
CA ASN A 74 23.49 6.33 -18.48
C ASN A 74 24.15 6.91 -19.75
N LYS A 75 24.76 6.03 -20.56
CA LYS A 75 25.29 6.40 -21.87
C LYS A 75 24.18 6.60 -22.90
N GLU A 76 23.15 5.77 -22.83
CA GLU A 76 22.02 5.77 -23.75
C GLU A 76 20.83 5.06 -23.09
N VAL A 77 19.61 5.58 -23.30
CA VAL A 77 18.36 4.93 -22.89
C VAL A 77 17.45 4.88 -24.11
N LYS A 78 16.95 3.70 -24.46
CA LYS A 78 15.97 3.49 -25.52
C LYS A 78 14.67 3.01 -24.95
N PHE A 79 13.60 3.60 -25.41
CA PHE A 79 12.24 3.25 -25.02
C PHE A 79 11.54 2.54 -26.17
N ARG A 80 10.82 1.48 -25.85
CA ARG A 80 9.84 0.81 -26.72
C ARG A 80 8.51 0.72 -25.96
N GLU A 81 7.48 0.25 -26.58
CA GLU A 81 6.13 0.21 -25.99
C GLU A 81 6.06 -0.59 -24.66
N ASP A 82 6.89 -1.63 -24.54
CA ASP A 82 6.89 -2.58 -23.41
C ASP A 82 8.29 -2.84 -22.81
N LEU A 83 9.31 -2.09 -23.26
CA LEU A 83 10.71 -2.34 -22.91
C LEU A 83 11.50 -1.06 -22.77
N ILE A 84 12.29 -0.95 -21.70
CA ILE A 84 13.31 0.08 -21.52
C ILE A 84 14.68 -0.58 -21.63
N GLU A 85 15.49 -0.15 -22.59
CA GLU A 85 16.89 -0.57 -22.77
C GLU A 85 17.79 0.51 -22.19
N ILE A 86 18.63 0.19 -21.24
CA ILE A 86 19.54 1.11 -20.56
C ILE A 86 20.98 0.65 -20.80
N ARG A 87 21.77 1.48 -21.49
CA ARG A 87 23.21 1.24 -21.64
C ARG A 87 23.97 2.02 -20.59
N ARG A 88 24.70 1.33 -19.74
CA ARG A 88 25.50 1.94 -18.67
C ARG A 88 26.80 2.55 -19.20
N THR A 89 27.24 3.61 -18.54
CA THR A 89 28.50 4.31 -18.90
C THR A 89 29.71 3.58 -18.36
N SER A 90 29.61 2.89 -17.23
CA SER A 90 30.74 2.37 -16.47
C SER A 90 31.37 1.08 -17.02
N ASP A 91 30.54 0.19 -17.60
CA ASP A 91 30.95 -1.21 -17.87
C ASP A 91 30.38 -1.82 -19.14
N GLU A 92 29.85 -0.98 -20.06
CA GLU A 92 29.16 -1.40 -21.29
C GLU A 92 27.98 -2.39 -21.03
N ARG A 93 27.54 -2.49 -19.79
CA ARG A 93 26.41 -3.31 -19.41
C ARG A 93 25.12 -2.75 -20.02
N MET A 94 24.26 -3.65 -20.47
CA MET A 94 22.93 -3.33 -20.92
C MET A 94 21.92 -3.90 -19.92
N ASP A 95 21.06 -3.05 -19.43
CA ASP A 95 19.98 -3.44 -18.53
C ASP A 95 18.64 -3.29 -19.27
N PHE A 96 17.75 -4.26 -19.08
CA PHE A 96 16.45 -4.30 -19.72
C PHE A 96 15.35 -4.33 -18.66
N ILE A 97 14.47 -3.33 -18.70
CA ILE A 97 13.27 -3.32 -17.83
C ILE A 97 12.09 -3.71 -18.70
N ARG A 98 11.39 -4.76 -18.31
CA ARG A 98 10.21 -5.28 -19.03
C ARG A 98 9.28 -6.02 -18.11
N GLU A 99 8.06 -6.23 -18.59
CA GLU A 99 7.11 -7.14 -17.97
C GLU A 99 7.50 -8.60 -18.30
N SER A 100 7.35 -9.48 -17.34
CA SER A 100 7.48 -10.93 -17.49
C SER A 100 6.58 -11.67 -16.51
N GLN A 101 5.61 -12.42 -17.00
CA GLN A 101 4.70 -13.24 -16.21
C GLN A 101 3.97 -12.48 -15.08
N GLY A 102 3.46 -11.28 -15.39
CA GLY A 102 2.77 -10.42 -14.41
C GLY A 102 3.70 -9.74 -13.41
N ASN A 103 5.01 -9.65 -13.71
CA ASN A 103 5.98 -8.97 -12.87
C ASN A 103 6.83 -8.01 -13.68
N LEU A 104 7.23 -6.88 -13.10
CA LEU A 104 8.29 -6.05 -13.67
C LEU A 104 9.64 -6.55 -13.21
N ILE A 105 10.49 -6.80 -14.17
CA ILE A 105 11.84 -7.30 -13.97
C ILE A 105 12.86 -6.33 -14.56
N ILE A 106 14.04 -6.30 -13.96
CA ILE A 106 15.24 -5.76 -14.56
C ILE A 106 16.22 -6.91 -14.85
N GLU A 107 16.61 -7.04 -16.10
CA GLU A 107 17.58 -8.03 -16.55
C GLU A 107 18.91 -7.34 -16.82
N TYR A 108 19.97 -7.79 -16.18
CA TYR A 108 21.33 -7.28 -16.34
C TYR A 108 22.08 -8.11 -17.37
N THR A 109 22.60 -7.48 -18.42
CA THR A 109 23.29 -8.16 -19.52
C THR A 109 24.67 -7.57 -19.72
N LEU A 110 25.71 -8.39 -19.69
CA LEU A 110 27.09 -8.01 -19.98
C LEU A 110 27.60 -8.78 -21.19
N ALA A 111 28.15 -8.08 -22.18
CA ALA A 111 28.67 -8.65 -23.42
C ALA A 111 27.66 -9.60 -24.12
N GLY A 112 26.37 -9.26 -24.10
CA GLY A 112 25.29 -10.04 -24.73
C GLY A 112 24.87 -11.29 -23.98
N ARG A 113 25.35 -11.52 -22.75
CA ARG A 113 24.93 -12.64 -21.88
C ARG A 113 24.19 -12.11 -20.66
N SER A 114 23.04 -12.70 -20.37
CA SER A 114 22.29 -12.39 -19.15
C SER A 114 23.10 -12.78 -17.93
N HIS A 115 23.30 -11.81 -17.02
CA HIS A 115 24.09 -11.96 -15.80
C HIS A 115 23.22 -12.12 -14.57
N GLY A 116 21.95 -11.75 -14.66
CA GLY A 116 20.98 -11.86 -13.59
C GLY A 116 19.70 -11.11 -13.92
N THR A 117 18.64 -11.54 -13.24
CA THR A 117 17.32 -10.92 -13.33
C THR A 117 16.83 -10.60 -11.93
N ASN A 118 16.33 -9.40 -11.70
CA ASN A 118 15.74 -8.99 -10.44
C ASN A 118 14.28 -8.59 -10.65
N VAL A 119 13.38 -9.11 -9.82
CA VAL A 119 11.97 -8.75 -9.81
C VAL A 119 11.79 -7.62 -8.80
N PHE A 120 11.37 -6.45 -9.23
CA PHE A 120 11.19 -5.30 -8.35
C PHE A 120 9.72 -4.94 -8.11
N LEU A 121 8.80 -5.38 -8.99
CA LEU A 121 7.36 -5.24 -8.79
C LEU A 121 6.64 -6.51 -9.23
N LYS A 122 5.62 -6.93 -8.47
CA LYS A 122 4.85 -8.17 -8.71
C LYS A 122 3.37 -7.85 -8.87
N ASN A 123 2.65 -8.80 -9.50
CA ASN A 123 1.20 -8.77 -9.65
C ASN A 123 0.70 -7.54 -10.43
N ILE A 124 1.35 -7.23 -11.52
CA ILE A 124 0.86 -6.24 -12.48
C ILE A 124 0.06 -6.93 -13.59
N SER A 125 -0.93 -6.22 -14.14
CA SER A 125 -1.73 -6.70 -15.26
C SER A 125 -1.17 -6.22 -16.59
N ASP A 126 -0.56 -5.03 -16.61
CA ASP A 126 0.01 -4.45 -17.83
C ASP A 126 1.13 -3.45 -17.51
N PHE A 127 2.05 -3.30 -18.46
CA PHE A 127 3.13 -2.33 -18.44
C PHE A 127 3.28 -1.74 -19.84
N SER A 128 3.16 -0.42 -19.94
CA SER A 128 3.28 0.27 -21.21
C SER A 128 4.00 1.61 -21.07
N ILE A 129 4.58 2.06 -22.19
CA ILE A 129 5.40 3.26 -22.25
C ILE A 129 4.93 4.10 -23.42
N ASP A 130 4.46 5.32 -23.10
CA ASP A 130 4.11 6.31 -24.10
C ASP A 130 5.24 7.32 -24.28
N ILE A 131 5.65 7.58 -25.51
CA ILE A 131 6.80 8.43 -25.83
C ILE A 131 6.31 9.71 -26.52
N TYR A 132 6.63 10.86 -25.93
CA TYR A 132 6.29 12.18 -26.45
C TYR A 132 7.53 13.07 -26.48
N GLU A 133 8.20 13.18 -27.61
CA GLU A 133 9.40 14.02 -27.80
C GLU A 133 10.44 13.90 -26.67
N GLN A 134 10.32 14.74 -25.63
CA GLN A 134 11.22 14.77 -24.45
C GLN A 134 10.58 14.23 -23.18
N LEU A 135 9.36 13.71 -23.29
CA LEU A 135 8.63 13.16 -22.17
C LEU A 135 8.31 11.69 -22.41
N VAL A 136 8.56 10.88 -21.42
CA VAL A 136 8.18 9.48 -21.41
C VAL A 136 7.19 9.27 -20.26
N ILE A 137 6.05 8.68 -20.56
CA ILE A 137 5.06 8.31 -19.57
C ILE A 137 5.11 6.80 -19.39
N VAL A 138 5.48 6.38 -18.20
CA VAL A 138 5.45 4.97 -17.81
C VAL A 138 4.11 4.68 -17.15
N ASN A 139 3.38 3.72 -17.68
CA ASN A 139 2.10 3.26 -17.15
C ASN A 139 2.27 1.86 -16.58
N ILE A 140 1.73 1.65 -15.39
CA ILE A 140 1.63 0.34 -14.75
C ILE A 140 0.17 0.13 -14.36
N VAL A 141 -0.40 -0.98 -14.79
CA VAL A 141 -1.75 -1.39 -14.41
C VAL A 141 -1.65 -2.48 -13.35
N ASN A 142 -2.27 -2.27 -12.20
CA ASN A 142 -2.29 -3.27 -11.13
C ASN A 142 -3.27 -4.41 -11.44
N SER A 143 -3.32 -5.41 -10.58
CA SER A 143 -4.21 -6.56 -10.71
C SER A 143 -5.70 -6.21 -10.65
N LYS A 144 -6.05 -5.01 -10.16
CA LYS A 144 -7.43 -4.49 -10.07
C LYS A 144 -7.84 -3.67 -11.31
N GLY A 145 -6.91 -3.41 -12.24
CA GLY A 145 -7.13 -2.57 -13.42
C GLY A 145 -6.92 -1.08 -13.18
N GLU A 146 -6.35 -0.67 -12.04
CA GLU A 146 -6.03 0.73 -11.74
C GLU A 146 -4.71 1.11 -12.42
N VAL A 147 -4.69 2.29 -13.05
CA VAL A 147 -3.55 2.77 -13.82
C VAL A 147 -2.73 3.76 -13.00
N HIS A 148 -1.48 3.42 -12.74
CA HIS A 148 -0.50 4.28 -12.12
C HIS A 148 0.46 4.82 -13.17
N ARG A 149 0.69 6.13 -13.16
CA ARG A 149 1.48 6.82 -14.20
C ARG A 149 2.61 7.64 -13.60
N LYS A 150 3.75 7.60 -14.29
CA LYS A 150 4.89 8.46 -13.99
C LYS A 150 5.37 9.13 -15.27
N CYS A 151 5.41 10.45 -15.25
CA CYS A 151 6.00 11.23 -16.33
C CYS A 151 7.48 11.49 -16.02
N ILE A 152 8.35 11.12 -16.95
CA ILE A 152 9.81 11.25 -16.83
C ILE A 152 10.29 12.18 -17.94
N ASN A 153 11.02 13.24 -17.58
CA ASN A 153 11.62 14.13 -18.56
C ASN A 153 12.95 13.52 -19.04
N THR A 154 13.03 13.22 -20.33
CA THR A 154 14.22 12.62 -20.99
C THR A 154 15.09 13.65 -21.71
N GLY A 155 14.76 14.93 -21.67
CA GLY A 155 15.51 15.99 -22.35
C GLY A 155 16.96 16.15 -21.89
N TYR A 156 17.35 15.50 -20.80
CA TYR A 156 18.74 15.45 -20.28
C TYR A 156 19.45 14.12 -20.58
N ILE A 157 18.75 13.16 -21.21
CA ILE A 157 19.28 11.84 -21.55
C ILE A 157 19.72 11.90 -23.01
N LYS A 158 21.01 11.74 -23.25
CA LYS A 158 21.57 11.66 -24.61
C LYS A 158 21.51 10.24 -25.15
#